data_8d54f5f98981aee20aa00ccd33dd2b94
#
_entry.id   8d54f5f98981aee20aa00ccd33dd2b94
#
_cell.length_a   1.000
_cell.length_b   1.000
_cell.length_c   1.000
_cell.angle_alpha   90.00
_cell.angle_beta   90.00
_cell.angle_gamma   90.00
#
_symmetry.space_group_name_H-M   'P 1'
#
loop_
_entity.id
_entity.type
_entity.pdbx_description
1 polymer ?
#
loop_
_entity_poly.entity_id
_entity_poly.type
_entity_poly.pdbx_seq_one_letter_code
_entity_poly.pdbx_strand_id
1 'polypeptide(L)'
;VGPRTASAVVDGACAGPAPPPRRFVLQPAQCWIGNMRSLRETLASNGYGVAEERWLDDNGPNQRPNGRRLLVTIRADRDAAAEPSETELLVGLPSADAARSAYVKHHAQWVEDVANHPRDSRKRREAARWLPLLRSALL
;
A
#
# COMPACT_ATOMS: atom_id res chain seq x y z
N VAL A 1 -5.40 10.94 7.72
CA VAL A 1 -5.74 9.68 8.40
C VAL A 1 -4.85 8.55 7.93
N GLY A 2 -4.55 7.62 8.80
CA GLY A 2 -3.72 6.47 8.46
C GLY A 2 -4.46 5.41 7.63
N PRO A 3 -3.74 4.41 7.09
CA PRO A 3 -4.34 3.36 6.26
C PRO A 3 -5.43 2.54 6.95
N ARG A 4 -5.31 2.31 8.25
CA ARG A 4 -6.34 1.61 9.04
C ARG A 4 -7.65 2.39 9.11
N THR A 5 -7.55 3.71 9.31
CA THR A 5 -8.70 4.60 9.33
C THR A 5 -9.33 4.67 7.93
N ALA A 6 -8.52 4.73 6.88
CA ALA A 6 -9.01 4.69 5.50
C ALA A 6 -9.76 3.38 5.21
N SER A 7 -9.25 2.23 5.65
CA SER A 7 -9.95 0.94 5.55
C SER A 7 -11.30 0.95 6.28
N ALA A 8 -11.35 1.50 7.48
CA ALA A 8 -12.60 1.61 8.24
C ALA A 8 -13.62 2.53 7.54
N VAL A 9 -13.17 3.60 6.91
CA VAL A 9 -14.04 4.49 6.09
C VAL A 9 -14.63 3.74 4.91
N VAL A 10 -13.83 2.96 4.20
CA VAL A 10 -14.30 2.14 3.06
C VAL A 10 -15.33 1.12 3.53
N ASP A 11 -15.03 0.35 4.56
CA ASP A 11 -15.95 -0.65 5.11
C ASP A 11 -17.25 -0.02 5.60
N GLY A 12 -17.16 1.10 6.30
CA GLY A 12 -18.35 1.83 6.80
C GLY A 12 -19.22 2.37 5.68
N ALA A 13 -18.61 2.93 4.63
CA ALA A 13 -19.35 3.45 3.48
C ALA A 13 -20.05 2.35 2.68
N CYS A 14 -19.48 1.13 2.65
CA CYS A 14 -20.06 -0.01 1.93
C CYS A 14 -21.05 -0.82 2.75
N ALA A 15 -21.00 -0.78 4.08
CA ALA A 15 -21.89 -1.51 4.98
C ALA A 15 -23.18 -0.74 5.35
N GLY A 16 -23.21 0.56 5.10
CA GLY A 16 -24.35 1.41 5.44
C GLY A 16 -25.56 1.21 4.54
N PRO A 17 -26.74 1.78 4.92
CA PRO A 17 -27.99 1.67 4.13
C PRO A 17 -27.95 2.49 2.84
N ALA A 18 -27.08 3.48 2.74
CA ALA A 18 -26.89 4.27 1.53
C ALA A 18 -26.19 3.45 0.44
N PRO A 19 -26.45 3.71 -0.86
CA PRO A 19 -25.69 3.08 -1.93
C PRO A 19 -24.19 3.33 -1.76
N PRO A 20 -23.34 2.32 -1.95
CA PRO A 20 -21.89 2.53 -1.85
C PRO A 20 -21.41 3.51 -2.93
N PRO A 21 -20.40 4.34 -2.65
CA PRO A 21 -19.88 5.29 -3.61
C PRO A 21 -19.30 4.60 -4.84
N ARG A 22 -19.33 5.26 -5.97
CA ARG A 22 -18.72 4.76 -7.22
C ARG A 22 -17.20 4.83 -7.19
N ARG A 23 -16.65 5.73 -6.40
CA ARG A 23 -15.22 6.04 -6.35
C ARG A 23 -14.77 6.39 -4.96
N PHE A 24 -13.61 5.91 -4.59
CA PHE A 24 -12.83 6.40 -3.47
C PHE A 24 -11.57 7.08 -3.99
N VAL A 25 -11.23 8.22 -3.41
CA VAL A 25 -9.92 8.85 -3.55
C VAL A 25 -9.33 8.93 -2.15
N LEU A 26 -8.27 8.20 -1.93
CA LEU A 26 -7.68 8.03 -0.60
C LEU A 26 -6.21 8.45 -0.63
N GLN A 27 -5.83 9.26 0.34
CA GLN A 27 -4.44 9.61 0.59
C GLN A 27 -4.12 9.29 2.05
N PRO A 28 -3.78 8.03 2.34
CA PRO A 28 -3.43 7.65 3.70
C PRO A 28 -2.10 8.27 4.12
N ALA A 29 -2.03 8.72 5.37
CA ALA A 29 -0.77 9.07 6.01
C ALA A 29 -0.08 7.79 6.49
N GLN A 30 1.26 7.80 6.63
CA GLN A 30 2.02 6.65 7.11
C GLN A 30 1.78 5.38 6.28
N CYS A 31 2.21 5.40 5.03
CA CYS A 31 2.00 4.34 4.06
C CYS A 31 2.89 3.10 4.32
N TRP A 32 2.79 2.50 5.51
CA TRP A 32 3.53 1.29 5.84
C TRP A 32 3.03 0.11 5.01
N ILE A 33 3.95 -0.72 4.51
CA ILE A 33 3.64 -1.76 3.54
C ILE A 33 2.52 -2.72 3.96
N GLY A 34 2.53 -3.20 5.19
CA GLY A 34 1.49 -4.10 5.69
C GLY A 34 0.11 -3.43 5.80
N ASN A 35 0.09 -2.18 6.22
CA ASN A 35 -1.15 -1.41 6.32
C ASN A 35 -1.69 -1.03 4.95
N MET A 36 -0.82 -0.71 4.00
CA MET A 36 -1.22 -0.44 2.62
C MET A 36 -1.74 -1.69 1.91
N ARG A 37 -1.12 -2.84 2.17
CA ARG A 37 -1.64 -4.13 1.70
C ARG A 37 -3.07 -4.36 2.20
N SER A 38 -3.30 -4.17 3.48
CA SER A 38 -4.63 -4.32 4.08
C SER A 38 -5.66 -3.35 3.50
N LEU A 39 -5.27 -2.11 3.23
CA LEU A 39 -6.16 -1.13 2.59
C LEU A 39 -6.55 -1.57 1.17
N ARG A 40 -5.60 -2.04 0.38
CA ARG A 40 -5.89 -2.54 -0.97
C ARG A 40 -6.75 -3.79 -0.95
N GLU A 41 -6.55 -4.69 0.02
CA GLU A 41 -7.44 -5.83 0.24
C GLU A 41 -8.85 -5.40 0.61
N THR A 42 -9.00 -4.41 1.48
CA THR A 42 -10.31 -3.86 1.86
C THR A 42 -11.05 -3.30 0.65
N LEU A 43 -10.37 -2.55 -0.21
CA LEU A 43 -10.94 -2.04 -1.45
C LEU A 43 -11.41 -3.19 -2.35
N ALA A 44 -10.55 -4.16 -2.60
CA ALA A 44 -10.88 -5.32 -3.45
C ALA A 44 -12.04 -6.13 -2.89
N SER A 45 -12.08 -6.37 -1.58
CA SER A 45 -13.15 -7.12 -0.90
C SER A 45 -14.51 -6.40 -0.97
N ASN A 46 -14.51 -5.10 -1.11
CA ASN A 46 -15.71 -4.29 -1.28
C ASN A 46 -16.08 -4.06 -2.77
N GLY A 47 -15.39 -4.69 -3.70
CA GLY A 47 -15.68 -4.62 -5.13
C GLY A 47 -15.06 -3.44 -5.87
N TYR A 48 -14.03 -2.83 -5.33
CA TYR A 48 -13.32 -1.71 -5.95
C TYR A 48 -11.98 -2.16 -6.54
N GLY A 49 -11.74 -1.79 -7.79
CA GLY A 49 -10.44 -1.90 -8.44
C GLY A 49 -9.65 -0.60 -8.30
N VAL A 50 -8.36 -0.69 -8.05
CA VAL A 50 -7.47 0.47 -8.08
C VAL A 50 -7.23 0.87 -9.52
N ALA A 51 -7.72 2.04 -9.92
CA ALA A 51 -7.62 2.55 -11.29
C ALA A 51 -6.36 3.40 -11.48
N GLU A 52 -5.91 4.08 -10.44
CA GLU A 52 -4.74 4.96 -10.49
C GLU A 52 -4.09 5.07 -9.12
N GLU A 53 -2.78 5.13 -9.10
CA GLU A 53 -2.00 5.49 -7.93
C GLU A 53 -0.99 6.58 -8.31
N ARG A 54 -0.93 7.62 -7.51
CA ARG A 54 0.06 8.70 -7.66
C ARG A 54 0.95 8.72 -6.44
N TRP A 55 2.24 8.71 -6.68
CA TRP A 55 3.26 8.71 -5.64
C TRP A 55 3.85 10.11 -5.47
N LEU A 56 4.05 10.49 -4.23
CA LEU A 56 4.66 11.75 -3.86
C LEU A 56 5.79 11.50 -2.86
N ASP A 57 6.95 12.03 -3.18
CA ASP A 57 8.06 12.14 -2.25
C ASP A 57 7.97 13.52 -1.58
N ASP A 58 7.34 13.57 -0.41
CA ASP A 58 7.17 14.81 0.34
C ASP A 58 8.43 15.09 1.16
N ASN A 59 9.53 15.38 0.47
CA ASN A 59 10.78 15.83 1.05
C ASN A 59 10.74 17.35 1.25
N GLY A 60 9.97 17.83 2.22
CA GLY A 60 9.96 19.22 2.60
C GLY A 60 11.34 19.73 3.08
N PRO A 61 11.50 21.05 3.32
CA PRO A 61 12.78 21.66 3.69
C PRO A 61 13.38 21.16 5.02
N ASN A 62 12.61 20.42 5.81
CA ASN A 62 13.03 19.85 7.10
C ASN A 62 13.35 18.35 7.01
N GLN A 63 13.96 17.91 5.94
CA GLN A 63 14.35 16.51 5.77
C GLN A 63 15.19 16.01 6.93
N ARG A 64 14.62 15.10 7.71
CA ARG A 64 15.41 14.25 8.58
C ARG A 64 15.94 13.07 7.75
N PRO A 65 17.20 12.64 7.93
CA PRO A 65 17.77 11.52 7.16
C PRO A 65 16.93 10.24 7.18
N ASN A 66 16.11 10.05 8.22
CA ASN A 66 15.24 8.90 8.43
C ASN A 66 13.75 9.20 8.20
N GLY A 67 13.40 10.37 7.64
CA GLY A 67 12.03 10.88 7.59
C GLY A 67 11.49 11.11 6.18
N ARG A 68 11.90 10.33 5.19
CA ARG A 68 11.28 10.37 3.87
C ARG A 68 9.80 10.04 3.99
N ARG A 69 8.97 11.03 3.73
CA ARG A 69 7.52 10.84 3.60
C ARG A 69 7.22 10.47 2.16
N LEU A 70 7.04 9.19 1.93
CA LEU A 70 6.58 8.68 0.67
C LEU A 70 5.07 8.44 0.80
N LEU A 71 4.30 9.21 0.07
CA LEU A 71 2.85 9.18 0.10
C LEU A 71 2.30 8.61 -1.20
N VAL A 72 1.18 7.95 -1.12
CA VAL A 72 0.44 7.49 -2.29
C VAL A 72 -1.00 7.97 -2.22
N THR A 73 -1.51 8.50 -3.34
CA THR A 73 -2.93 8.77 -3.53
C THR A 73 -3.51 7.64 -4.38
N ILE A 74 -4.52 6.97 -3.85
CA ILE A 74 -5.20 5.85 -4.51
C ILE A 74 -6.56 6.33 -5.00
N ARG A 75 -6.82 6.14 -6.29
CA ARG A 75 -8.16 6.21 -6.84
C ARG A 75 -8.67 4.80 -7.12
N ALA A 76 -9.76 4.42 -6.45
CA ALA A 76 -10.39 3.13 -6.63
C ALA A 76 -11.81 3.32 -7.14
N ASP A 77 -12.14 2.65 -8.23
CA ASP A 77 -13.44 2.73 -8.89
C ASP A 77 -14.17 1.39 -8.79
N ARG A 78 -15.49 1.45 -8.56
CA ARG A 78 -16.32 0.26 -8.41
C ARG A 78 -16.40 -0.56 -9.69
N ASP A 79 -16.28 0.09 -10.84
CA ASP A 79 -16.37 -0.54 -12.17
C ASP A 79 -14.99 -1.02 -12.69
N ALA A 80 -13.91 -0.70 -12.00
CA ALA A 80 -12.55 -1.11 -12.36
C ALA A 80 -12.20 -2.47 -11.71
N ALA A 81 -13.07 -3.45 -11.83
CA ALA A 81 -12.90 -4.74 -11.17
C ALA A 81 -11.78 -5.56 -11.84
N ALA A 82 -10.63 -5.60 -11.22
CA ALA A 82 -9.62 -6.62 -11.44
C ALA A 82 -9.14 -7.12 -10.08
N GLU A 83 -8.98 -8.43 -9.93
CA GLU A 83 -8.35 -8.98 -8.74
C GLU A 83 -6.87 -8.55 -8.73
N PRO A 84 -6.42 -7.82 -7.69
CA PRO A 84 -5.03 -7.40 -7.62
C PRO A 84 -4.12 -8.62 -7.41
N SER A 85 -2.93 -8.58 -8.02
CA SER A 85 -1.88 -9.55 -7.73
C SER A 85 -1.34 -9.32 -6.31
N GLU A 86 -0.63 -10.29 -5.75
CA GLU A 86 0.03 -10.13 -4.46
C GLU A 86 1.03 -8.96 -4.46
N THR A 87 1.74 -8.75 -5.56
CA THR A 87 2.65 -7.61 -5.71
C THR A 87 1.89 -6.28 -5.73
N GLU A 88 0.78 -6.21 -6.44
CA GLU A 88 -0.06 -5.01 -6.46
C GLU A 88 -0.67 -4.70 -5.09
N LEU A 89 -1.04 -5.70 -4.32
CA LEU A 89 -1.49 -5.50 -2.94
C LEU A 89 -0.41 -4.87 -2.07
N LEU A 90 0.84 -5.30 -2.21
CA LEU A 90 1.96 -4.80 -1.42
C LEU A 90 2.41 -3.39 -1.83
N VAL A 91 2.64 -3.17 -3.10
CA VAL A 91 3.32 -1.97 -3.61
C VAL A 91 2.57 -1.23 -4.71
N GLY A 92 1.32 -1.59 -4.92
CA GLY A 92 0.45 -0.92 -5.87
C GLY A 92 0.72 -1.25 -7.32
N LEU A 93 0.06 -0.51 -8.20
CA LEU A 93 0.16 -0.71 -9.64
C LEU A 93 1.59 -0.48 -10.15
N PRO A 94 2.01 -1.23 -11.17
CA PRO A 94 3.30 -0.99 -11.82
C PRO A 94 3.42 0.47 -12.27
N SER A 95 4.57 1.08 -11.98
CA SER A 95 4.83 2.48 -12.31
C SER A 95 6.33 2.71 -12.40
N ALA A 96 6.75 3.57 -13.31
CA ALA A 96 8.12 4.06 -13.42
C ALA A 96 8.39 5.27 -12.51
N ASP A 97 7.47 5.65 -11.65
CA ASP A 97 7.61 6.79 -10.76
C ASP A 97 8.77 6.58 -9.77
N ALA A 98 9.66 7.57 -9.70
CA ALA A 98 10.83 7.53 -8.81
C ALA A 98 10.44 7.44 -7.33
N ALA A 99 9.34 8.08 -6.93
CA ALA A 99 8.84 8.01 -5.55
C ALA A 99 8.36 6.59 -5.20
N ARG A 100 7.71 5.89 -6.14
CA ARG A 100 7.35 4.49 -5.95
C ARG A 100 8.58 3.60 -5.82
N SER A 101 9.56 3.77 -6.69
CA SER A 101 10.81 3.02 -6.61
C SER A 101 11.53 3.22 -5.27
N ALA A 102 11.56 4.45 -4.76
CA ALA A 102 12.12 4.77 -3.45
C ALA A 102 11.34 4.08 -2.32
N TYR A 103 10.01 4.06 -2.40
CA TYR A 103 9.15 3.36 -1.46
C TYR A 103 9.43 1.85 -1.45
N VAL A 104 9.48 1.23 -2.61
CA VAL A 104 9.76 -0.20 -2.73
C VAL A 104 11.13 -0.55 -2.17
N LYS A 105 12.17 0.22 -2.52
CA LYS A 105 13.54 0.01 -1.99
C LYS A 105 13.60 0.12 -0.48
N HIS A 106 12.97 1.14 0.09
CA HIS A 106 12.96 1.35 1.54
C HIS A 106 12.28 0.17 2.25
N HIS A 107 11.13 -0.26 1.78
CA HIS A 107 10.41 -1.37 2.39
C HIS A 107 11.07 -2.73 2.12
N ALA A 108 11.70 -2.92 0.98
CA ALA A 108 12.46 -4.14 0.69
C ALA A 108 13.61 -4.32 1.67
N GLN A 109 14.32 -3.25 2.02
CA GLN A 109 15.40 -3.31 3.02
C GLN A 109 14.87 -3.71 4.39
N TRP A 110 13.79 -3.09 4.84
CA TRP A 110 13.18 -3.44 6.12
C TRP A 110 12.65 -4.88 6.14
N VAL A 111 11.99 -5.30 5.07
CA VAL A 111 11.45 -6.66 4.94
C VAL A 111 12.59 -7.69 4.95
N GLU A 112 13.71 -7.39 4.29
CA GLU A 112 14.90 -8.24 4.32
C GLU A 112 15.45 -8.37 5.74
N ASP A 113 15.58 -7.27 6.47
CA ASP A 113 16.06 -7.29 7.85
C ASP A 113 15.15 -8.15 8.74
N VAL A 114 13.84 -8.03 8.60
CA VAL A 114 12.88 -8.85 9.35
C VAL A 114 12.95 -10.32 8.93
N ALA A 115 13.05 -10.62 7.65
CA ALA A 115 13.16 -12.00 7.13
C ALA A 115 14.41 -12.70 7.62
N ASN A 116 15.49 -11.96 7.83
CA ASN A 116 16.79 -12.48 8.31
C ASN A 116 16.93 -12.43 9.84
N HIS A 117 15.91 -12.02 10.56
CA HIS A 117 15.97 -11.99 12.01
C HIS A 117 16.12 -13.40 12.57
N PRO A 118 17.02 -13.62 13.57
CA PRO A 118 17.31 -14.97 14.09
C PRO A 118 16.13 -15.63 14.81
N ARG A 119 15.20 -14.84 15.35
CA ARG A 119 14.02 -15.35 16.04
C ARG A 119 12.90 -15.67 15.05
N ASP A 120 12.43 -16.91 15.04
CA ASP A 120 11.24 -17.27 14.28
C ASP A 120 9.99 -16.56 14.84
N SER A 121 9.24 -15.94 13.95
CA SER A 121 8.02 -15.22 14.28
C SER A 121 7.08 -15.17 13.07
N ARG A 122 5.82 -14.88 13.32
CA ARG A 122 4.85 -14.63 12.25
C ARG A 122 5.32 -13.53 11.30
N LYS A 123 5.86 -12.44 11.84
CA LYS A 123 6.39 -11.31 11.05
C LYS A 123 7.55 -11.75 10.15
N ARG A 124 8.44 -12.57 10.66
CA ARG A 124 9.55 -13.10 9.88
C ARG A 124 9.06 -13.95 8.71
N ARG A 125 8.12 -14.84 8.94
CA ARG A 125 7.54 -15.69 7.88
C ARG A 125 6.81 -14.86 6.83
N GLU A 126 6.06 -13.86 7.24
CA GLU A 126 5.38 -12.93 6.34
C GLU A 126 6.40 -12.13 5.51
N ALA A 127 7.44 -11.60 6.14
CA ALA A 127 8.53 -10.89 5.47
C ALA A 127 9.23 -11.78 4.44
N ALA A 128 9.49 -13.04 4.77
CA ALA A 128 10.09 -14.01 3.84
C ALA A 128 9.23 -14.26 2.60
N ARG A 129 7.90 -14.21 2.73
CA ARG A 129 6.98 -14.32 1.58
C ARG A 129 6.96 -13.06 0.71
N TRP A 130 7.05 -11.89 1.33
CA TRP A 130 6.99 -10.62 0.62
C TRP A 130 8.27 -10.23 -0.10
N LEU A 131 9.41 -10.65 0.42
CA LEU A 131 10.72 -10.23 -0.08
C LEU A 131 10.93 -10.52 -1.58
N PRO A 132 10.62 -11.71 -2.11
CA PRO A 132 10.72 -11.97 -3.55
C PRO A 132 9.82 -11.07 -4.40
N LEU A 133 8.63 -10.75 -3.91
CA LEU A 133 7.68 -9.88 -4.60
C LEU A 133 8.20 -8.45 -4.68
N LEU A 134 8.78 -7.94 -3.59
CA LEU A 134 9.38 -6.61 -3.55
C LEU A 134 10.60 -6.51 -4.47
N ARG A 135 11.45 -7.51 -4.47
CA ARG A 135 12.61 -7.57 -5.37
C ARG A 135 12.18 -7.60 -6.83
N SER A 136 11.15 -8.36 -7.16
CA SER A 136 10.57 -8.41 -8.49
C SER A 136 10.01 -7.04 -8.92
N ALA A 137 9.41 -6.30 -8.01
CA ALA A 137 8.85 -4.98 -8.29
C ALA A 137 9.92 -3.91 -8.57
N LEU A 138 11.19 -4.16 -8.25
CA LEU A 138 12.33 -3.28 -8.53
C LEU A 138 12.92 -3.50 -9.92
N LEU A 139 12.60 -4.58 -10.58
CA LEU A 139 13.01 -4.87 -11.94
C LEU A 139 12.10 -4.17 -12.95
#